data_9a6b5d4654fa7499a5b591312a41a2d7
#
_entry.id   9a6b5d4654fa7499a5b591312a41a2d7
#
_cell.length_a   1.000
_cell.length_b   1.000
_cell.length_c   1.000
_cell.angle_alpha   90.00
_cell.angle_beta   90.00
_cell.angle_gamma   90.00
#
_symmetry.space_group_name_H-M   'P 1'
#
loop_
_entity.id
_entity.type
_entity.pdbx_description
1 polymer ?
#
loop_
_entity_poly.entity_id
_entity_poly.type
_entity_poly.pdbx_seq_one_letter_code
_entity_poly.pdbx_strand_id
1 'polypeptide(L)'
;MTNENDQIARINTLLEKYLISFGQARIALYVFPYLENHNDFTRFLNAFSSALRRANCRPVYSWSYDSSRGCYNMILIVNGYFRSDMTDITDAAQRIWKLYSPFPIQFVAEMPLDNATMAQDKTQLLEIMNGMAFTSSTPRRLLPPHQRSFACSKLY
;
A
#
# COMPACT_ATOMS: atom_id res chain seq x y z
N MET A 1 5.52 -20.51 10.70
CA MET A 1 4.75 -19.93 10.15
C MET A 1 5.04 -18.71 9.67
N THR A 2 4.83 -18.36 8.68
CA THR A 2 5.26 -17.13 8.23
C THR A 2 4.13 -16.26 7.91
N ASN A 3 4.31 -14.99 8.12
CA ASN A 3 3.30 -13.99 7.82
C ASN A 3 3.26 -13.63 6.36
N GLU A 4 4.21 -14.09 5.56
CA GLU A 4 4.27 -13.77 4.14
C GLU A 4 3.04 -14.24 3.38
N ASN A 5 2.71 -15.54 3.52
CA ASN A 5 1.54 -16.09 2.85
C ASN A 5 0.26 -15.46 3.37
N ASP A 6 0.20 -15.16 4.67
CA ASP A 6 -0.97 -14.52 5.26
C ASP A 6 -1.16 -13.11 4.70
N GLN A 7 -0.08 -12.36 4.52
CA GLN A 7 -0.15 -11.01 3.98
C GLN A 7 -0.65 -11.03 2.52
N ILE A 8 -0.10 -11.92 1.71
CA ILE A 8 -0.54 -12.08 0.32
C ILE A 8 -2.01 -12.48 0.27
N ALA A 9 -2.44 -13.42 1.11
CA ALA A 9 -3.83 -13.85 1.17
C ALA A 9 -4.76 -12.69 1.56
N ARG A 10 -4.34 -11.85 2.51
CA ARG A 10 -5.12 -10.67 2.92
C ARG A 10 -5.23 -9.66 1.80
N ILE A 11 -4.16 -9.43 1.06
CA ILE A 11 -4.16 -8.51 -0.08
C ILE A 11 -5.09 -9.04 -1.17
N ASN A 12 -5.04 -10.32 -1.48
CA ASN A 12 -5.93 -10.95 -2.44
C ASN A 12 -7.40 -10.79 -2.05
N THR A 13 -7.71 -11.04 -0.79
CA THR A 13 -9.07 -10.87 -0.27
C THR A 13 -9.53 -9.41 -0.37
N LEU A 14 -8.64 -8.48 -0.05
CA LEU A 14 -8.94 -7.06 -0.11
C LEU A 14 -9.24 -6.62 -1.55
N LEU A 15 -8.45 -7.09 -2.52
CA LEU A 15 -8.67 -6.79 -3.93
C LEU A 15 -10.00 -7.34 -4.42
N GLU A 16 -10.32 -8.58 -4.07
CA GLU A 16 -11.58 -9.21 -4.46
C GLU A 16 -12.78 -8.45 -3.90
N LYS A 17 -12.74 -8.12 -2.62
CA LYS A 17 -13.80 -7.35 -1.97
C LYS A 17 -13.94 -5.96 -2.58
N TYR A 18 -12.83 -5.32 -2.90
CA TYR A 18 -12.85 -3.99 -3.50
C TYR A 18 -13.54 -4.03 -4.86
N LEU A 19 -13.22 -5.01 -5.71
CA LEU A 19 -13.84 -5.14 -7.02
C LEU A 19 -15.33 -5.50 -6.94
N ILE A 20 -15.72 -6.30 -5.95
CA ILE A 20 -17.13 -6.59 -5.71
C ILE A 20 -17.87 -5.30 -5.35
N SER A 21 -17.28 -4.46 -4.52
CA SER A 21 -17.91 -3.24 -4.04
C SER A 21 -17.95 -2.13 -5.09
N PHE A 22 -16.89 -1.98 -5.88
CA PHE A 22 -16.72 -0.81 -6.75
C PHE A 22 -16.56 -1.14 -8.23
N GLY A 23 -16.35 -2.38 -8.60
CA GLY A 23 -16.26 -2.82 -9.99
C GLY A 23 -14.93 -2.58 -10.66
N GLN A 24 -14.25 -1.48 -10.36
CA GLN A 24 -12.96 -1.12 -10.91
C GLN A 24 -12.06 -0.57 -9.83
N ALA A 25 -10.77 -0.81 -9.97
CA ALA A 25 -9.76 -0.31 -9.07
C ALA A 25 -8.57 0.23 -9.85
N ARG A 26 -7.86 1.16 -9.24
CA ARG A 26 -6.54 1.58 -9.70
C ARG A 26 -5.59 1.30 -8.57
N ILE A 27 -4.49 0.62 -8.89
CA ILE A 27 -3.56 0.13 -7.87
C ILE A 27 -2.21 0.82 -8.08
N ALA A 28 -1.62 1.27 -6.98
CA ALA A 28 -0.28 1.83 -7.01
C ALA A 28 0.60 1.15 -5.98
N LEU A 29 1.85 0.95 -6.33
CA LEU A 29 2.86 0.36 -5.45
C LEU A 29 3.92 1.41 -5.14
N TYR A 30 4.19 1.60 -3.85
CA TYR A 30 5.14 2.60 -3.38
C TYR A 30 6.18 1.98 -2.44
N VAL A 31 7.38 2.56 -2.46
CA VAL A 31 8.41 2.28 -1.46
C VAL A 31 8.69 3.59 -0.72
N PHE A 32 8.59 3.56 0.61
CA PHE A 32 8.86 4.72 1.46
C PHE A 32 10.18 4.52 2.18
N PRO A 33 11.01 5.57 2.25
CA PRO A 33 12.28 5.47 2.98
C PRO A 33 12.08 5.21 4.47
N TYR A 34 13.13 4.73 5.12
CA TYR A 34 13.14 4.49 6.55
C TYR A 34 12.80 5.77 7.34
N LEU A 35 12.05 5.57 8.43
CA LEU A 35 11.74 6.62 9.40
C LEU A 35 12.36 6.24 10.74
N GLU A 36 12.96 7.20 11.43
CA GLU A 36 13.51 6.97 12.76
C GLU A 36 12.42 6.57 13.75
N ASN A 37 11.23 7.16 13.61
CA ASN A 37 10.08 6.82 14.43
C ASN A 37 9.03 6.14 13.55
N HIS A 38 8.87 4.83 13.72
CA HIS A 38 7.89 4.05 12.95
C HIS A 38 6.46 4.56 13.13
N ASN A 39 6.16 5.19 14.25
CA ASN A 39 4.83 5.75 14.47
C ASN A 39 4.49 6.87 13.49
N ASP A 40 5.50 7.53 12.94
CA ASP A 40 5.29 8.56 11.92
C ASP A 40 4.71 7.97 10.64
N PHE A 41 4.98 6.71 10.33
CA PHE A 41 4.38 6.07 9.17
C PHE A 41 2.85 5.96 9.34
N THR A 42 2.38 5.61 10.52
CA THR A 42 0.94 5.58 10.83
C THR A 42 0.33 6.98 10.72
N ARG A 43 1.03 8.00 11.21
CA ARG A 43 0.58 9.40 11.10
C ARG A 43 0.48 9.83 9.64
N PHE A 44 1.49 9.48 8.85
CA PHE A 44 1.46 9.73 7.41
C PHE A 44 0.26 9.04 6.76
N LEU A 45 0.04 7.77 7.04
CA LEU A 45 -1.07 7.02 6.45
C LEU A 45 -2.42 7.62 6.81
N ASN A 46 -2.58 8.06 8.05
CA ASN A 46 -3.83 8.69 8.49
C ASN A 46 -4.10 9.99 7.72
N ALA A 47 -3.08 10.83 7.57
CA ALA A 47 -3.21 12.08 6.83
C ALA A 47 -3.46 11.83 5.34
N PHE A 48 -2.73 10.90 4.76
CA PHE A 48 -2.86 10.55 3.34
C PHE A 48 -4.23 9.94 3.04
N SER A 49 -4.67 8.99 3.87
CA SER A 49 -5.99 8.38 3.71
C SER A 49 -7.11 9.40 3.82
N SER A 50 -7.00 10.34 4.77
CA SER A 50 -7.99 11.41 4.91
C SER A 50 -8.06 12.30 3.66
N ALA A 51 -6.91 12.65 3.10
CA ALA A 51 -6.86 13.43 1.87
C ALA A 51 -7.52 12.68 0.71
N LEU A 52 -7.26 11.39 0.58
CA LEU A 52 -7.84 10.57 -0.47
C LEU A 52 -9.35 10.40 -0.30
N ARG A 53 -9.84 10.26 0.93
CA ARG A 53 -11.28 10.19 1.20
C ARG A 53 -11.97 11.49 0.82
N ARG A 54 -11.37 12.63 1.14
CA ARG A 54 -11.92 13.94 0.76
C ARG A 54 -11.98 14.10 -0.76
N ALA A 55 -11.05 13.47 -1.49
CA ALA A 55 -11.06 13.45 -2.94
C ALA A 55 -11.93 12.34 -3.53
N ASN A 56 -12.68 11.64 -2.70
CA ASN A 56 -13.63 10.59 -3.10
C ASN A 56 -12.97 9.37 -3.76
N CYS A 57 -11.73 9.09 -3.39
CA CYS A 57 -10.95 7.99 -3.98
C CYS A 57 -11.26 6.62 -3.39
N ARG A 58 -11.96 6.55 -2.26
CA ARG A 58 -12.27 5.29 -1.58
C ARG A 58 -11.01 4.43 -1.34
N PRO A 59 -10.00 4.96 -0.62
CA PRO A 59 -8.71 4.28 -0.50
C PRO A 59 -8.75 3.09 0.45
N VAL A 60 -8.05 2.03 0.07
CA VAL A 60 -7.65 0.97 0.98
C VAL A 60 -6.18 0.68 0.71
N TYR A 61 -5.46 0.14 1.69
CA TYR A 61 -4.03 -0.10 1.54
C TYR A 61 -3.58 -1.29 2.38
N SER A 62 -2.41 -1.80 2.02
CA SER A 62 -1.65 -2.74 2.83
C SER A 62 -0.18 -2.35 2.75
N TRP A 63 0.55 -2.47 3.85
CA TRP A 63 1.96 -2.14 3.88
C TRP A 63 2.74 -3.14 4.73
N SER A 64 4.04 -3.22 4.46
CA SER A 64 4.96 -3.99 5.29
C SER A 64 6.28 -3.23 5.43
N TYR A 65 6.95 -3.43 6.55
CA TYR A 65 8.29 -2.88 6.78
C TYR A 65 9.33 -3.97 6.49
N ASP A 66 10.31 -3.63 5.65
CA ASP A 66 11.41 -4.51 5.32
C ASP A 66 12.68 -4.01 6.04
N SER A 67 13.05 -4.68 7.13
CA SER A 67 14.20 -4.26 7.92
C SER A 67 15.52 -4.46 7.19
N SER A 68 15.62 -5.42 6.26
CA SER A 68 16.85 -5.66 5.52
C SER A 68 17.14 -4.54 4.53
N ARG A 69 16.11 -3.90 3.99
CA ARG A 69 16.25 -2.79 3.05
C ARG A 69 16.01 -1.43 3.70
N GLY A 70 15.50 -1.42 4.92
CA GLY A 70 15.19 -0.18 5.63
C GLY A 70 14.13 0.65 4.93
N CYS A 71 13.03 0.03 4.52
CA CYS A 71 11.96 0.73 3.81
C CYS A 71 10.59 0.13 4.10
N TYR A 72 9.56 0.90 3.75
CA TYR A 72 8.17 0.45 3.82
C TYR A 72 7.65 0.20 2.40
N ASN A 73 7.06 -0.95 2.18
CA ASN A 73 6.42 -1.29 0.91
C ASN A 73 4.91 -1.17 1.08
N MET A 74 4.24 -0.50 0.16
CA MET A 74 2.79 -0.30 0.26
C MET A 74 2.10 -0.54 -1.07
N ILE A 75 0.95 -1.21 -1.00
CA ILE A 75 -0.01 -1.26 -2.09
C ILE A 75 -1.18 -0.36 -1.70
N LEU A 76 -1.55 0.54 -2.60
CA LEU A 76 -2.69 1.42 -2.45
C LEU A 76 -3.71 1.08 -3.53
N ILE A 77 -4.98 0.96 -3.13
CA ILE A 77 -6.08 0.67 -4.03
C ILE A 77 -7.08 1.82 -3.94
N VAL A 78 -7.41 2.41 -5.08
CA VAL A 78 -8.39 3.50 -5.16
C VAL A 78 -9.43 3.20 -6.22
N ASN A 79 -10.53 3.94 -6.22
CA ASN A 79 -11.63 3.73 -7.14
C ASN A 79 -11.23 4.11 -8.56
N GLY A 80 -11.23 3.13 -9.46
CA GLY A 80 -10.82 3.31 -10.85
C GLY A 80 -11.75 4.17 -11.69
N TYR A 81 -12.99 4.37 -11.25
CA TYR A 81 -13.93 5.24 -11.98
C TYR A 81 -13.58 6.73 -11.86
N PHE A 82 -12.98 7.11 -10.73
CA PHE A 82 -12.70 8.51 -10.46
C PHE A 82 -11.27 8.92 -10.73
N ARG A 83 -10.40 7.94 -11.07
CA ARG A 83 -8.98 8.22 -11.28
C ARG A 83 -8.49 7.56 -12.55
N SER A 84 -8.03 8.35 -13.48
CA SER A 84 -7.43 7.86 -14.72
C SER A 84 -5.93 7.60 -14.57
N ASP A 85 -5.26 8.28 -13.63
CA ASP A 85 -3.85 8.06 -13.34
C ASP A 85 -3.56 8.33 -11.86
N MET A 86 -2.33 8.06 -11.43
CA MET A 86 -1.92 8.17 -10.04
C MET A 86 -1.04 9.39 -9.76
N THR A 87 -0.85 10.27 -10.73
CA THR A 87 0.06 11.43 -10.59
C THR A 87 -0.37 12.32 -9.44
N ASP A 88 -1.64 12.73 -9.41
CA ASP A 88 -2.18 13.60 -8.35
C ASP A 88 -2.04 12.95 -6.98
N ILE A 89 -2.28 11.64 -6.92
CA ILE A 89 -2.22 10.87 -5.67
C ILE A 89 -0.77 10.79 -5.20
N THR A 90 0.16 10.51 -6.10
CA THR A 90 1.58 10.44 -5.79
C THR A 90 2.11 11.80 -5.33
N ASP A 91 1.70 12.88 -5.98
CA ASP A 91 2.07 14.23 -5.57
C ASP A 91 1.54 14.58 -4.18
N ALA A 92 0.31 14.19 -3.87
CA ALA A 92 -0.27 14.39 -2.56
C ALA A 92 0.49 13.58 -1.49
N ALA A 93 0.83 12.34 -1.80
CA ALA A 93 1.61 11.50 -0.89
C ALA A 93 2.98 12.13 -0.61
N GLN A 94 3.68 12.60 -1.65
CA GLN A 94 5.00 13.20 -1.49
C GLN A 94 4.93 14.49 -0.67
N ARG A 95 3.90 15.30 -0.88
CA ARG A 95 3.70 16.55 -0.13
C ARG A 95 3.51 16.27 1.37
N ILE A 96 2.72 15.26 1.72
CA ILE A 96 2.51 14.88 3.12
C ILE A 96 3.76 14.22 3.70
N TRP A 97 4.41 13.36 2.92
CA TRP A 97 5.61 12.64 3.36
C TRP A 97 6.74 13.57 3.77
N LYS A 98 6.87 14.73 3.11
CA LYS A 98 7.90 15.72 3.44
C LYS A 98 7.83 16.20 4.89
N LEU A 99 6.70 16.07 5.55
CA LEU A 99 6.55 16.43 6.95
C LEU A 99 7.33 15.50 7.88
N TYR A 100 7.66 14.30 7.40
CA TYR A 100 8.27 13.26 8.22
C TYR A 100 9.66 12.85 7.75
N SER A 101 10.00 13.07 6.48
CA SER A 101 11.28 12.62 5.92
C SER A 101 11.73 13.55 4.80
N PRO A 102 13.05 13.86 4.72
CA PRO A 102 13.59 14.62 3.60
C PRO A 102 13.78 13.78 2.34
N PHE A 103 13.66 12.45 2.45
CA PHE A 103 13.91 11.56 1.32
C PHE A 103 12.63 11.29 0.53
N PRO A 104 12.69 11.23 -0.81
CA PRO A 104 11.49 11.08 -1.62
C PRO A 104 10.92 9.67 -1.57
N ILE A 105 9.60 9.57 -1.79
CA ILE A 105 8.92 8.31 -2.01
C ILE A 105 9.31 7.77 -3.37
N GLN A 106 9.45 6.44 -3.49
CA GLN A 106 9.62 5.79 -4.78
C GLN A 106 8.27 5.24 -5.25
N PHE A 107 7.82 5.70 -6.42
CA PHE A 107 6.65 5.15 -7.08
C PHE A 107 7.13 3.99 -7.96
N VAL A 108 6.68 2.78 -7.66
CA VAL A 108 7.19 1.58 -8.33
C VAL A 108 6.39 1.23 -9.58
N ALA A 109 5.06 1.19 -9.45
CA ALA A 109 4.19 0.78 -10.55
C ALA A 109 2.76 1.17 -10.26
N GLU A 110 1.96 1.27 -11.34
CA GLU A 110 0.51 1.35 -11.21
C GLU A 110 -0.14 0.46 -12.25
N MET A 111 -1.38 0.06 -11.98
CA MET A 111 -2.15 -0.68 -12.97
C MET A 111 -3.65 -0.54 -12.68
N PRO A 112 -4.48 -0.58 -13.73
CA PRO A 112 -5.92 -0.73 -13.53
C PRO A 112 -6.24 -2.19 -13.25
N LEU A 113 -7.34 -2.42 -12.54
CA LEU A 113 -7.83 -3.77 -12.28
C LEU A 113 -9.35 -3.75 -12.34
N ASP A 114 -9.96 -4.69 -13.04
CA ASP A 114 -11.40 -4.86 -13.06
C ASP A 114 -11.76 -6.35 -13.03
N ASN A 115 -13.07 -6.65 -12.94
CA ASN A 115 -13.52 -8.02 -12.85
C ASN A 115 -13.19 -8.86 -14.09
N ALA A 116 -13.11 -8.24 -15.26
CA ALA A 116 -12.87 -8.96 -16.51
C ALA A 116 -11.41 -9.40 -16.65
N THR A 117 -10.46 -8.61 -16.12
CA THR A 117 -9.03 -8.86 -16.30
C THR A 117 -8.35 -9.29 -15.01
N MET A 118 -9.09 -9.48 -13.93
CA MET A 118 -8.55 -9.68 -12.59
C MET A 118 -7.51 -10.81 -12.51
N ALA A 119 -7.80 -11.96 -13.10
CA ALA A 119 -6.91 -13.12 -12.97
C ALA A 119 -5.53 -12.85 -13.57
N GLN A 120 -5.48 -12.23 -14.74
CA GLN A 120 -4.25 -11.92 -15.45
C GLN A 120 -3.48 -10.80 -14.79
N ASP A 121 -4.16 -9.70 -14.48
CA ASP A 121 -3.54 -8.52 -13.89
C ASP A 121 -3.05 -8.80 -12.47
N LYS A 122 -3.76 -9.65 -11.73
CA LYS A 122 -3.37 -10.07 -10.40
C LYS A 122 -2.06 -10.85 -10.39
N THR A 123 -1.84 -11.71 -11.38
CA THR A 123 -0.58 -12.44 -11.51
C THR A 123 0.59 -11.48 -11.70
N GLN A 124 0.42 -10.49 -12.58
CA GLN A 124 1.43 -9.47 -12.81
C GLN A 124 1.70 -8.64 -11.54
N LEU A 125 0.64 -8.25 -10.84
CA LEU A 125 0.75 -7.51 -9.58
C LEU A 125 1.55 -8.29 -8.53
N LEU A 126 1.26 -9.58 -8.38
CA LEU A 126 1.97 -10.41 -7.41
C LEU A 126 3.45 -10.56 -7.75
N GLU A 127 3.81 -10.64 -9.02
CA GLU A 127 5.21 -10.68 -9.45
C GLU A 127 5.96 -9.42 -9.04
N ILE A 128 5.33 -8.25 -9.25
CA ILE A 128 5.92 -6.97 -8.86
C ILE A 128 6.08 -6.89 -7.35
N MET A 129 5.08 -7.32 -6.60
CA MET A 129 5.11 -7.32 -5.14
C MET A 129 6.20 -8.23 -4.59
N ASN A 130 6.43 -9.38 -5.20
CA ASN A 130 7.51 -10.27 -4.81
C ASN A 130 8.87 -9.61 -5.05
N GLY A 131 9.03 -8.89 -6.15
CA GLY A 131 10.26 -8.15 -6.43
C GLY A 131 10.54 -7.03 -5.43
N MET A 132 9.50 -6.49 -4.80
CA MET A 132 9.62 -5.50 -3.74
C MET A 132 9.88 -6.12 -2.37
N ALA A 133 9.98 -7.44 -2.27
CA ALA A 133 10.03 -8.15 -1.00
C ALA A 133 8.83 -7.79 -0.10
N PHE A 134 7.68 -7.58 -0.73
CA PHE A 134 6.47 -7.16 -0.03
C PHE A 134 5.98 -8.21 0.97
N THR A 135 6.33 -9.47 0.72
CA THR A 135 5.94 -10.58 1.56
C THR A 135 6.85 -10.77 2.77
N SER A 136 8.00 -10.06 2.82
CA SER A 136 8.94 -10.17 3.93
C SER A 136 8.60 -9.14 4.98
N SER A 137 8.22 -9.59 6.18
CA SER A 137 7.93 -8.70 7.29
C SER A 137 9.02 -8.80 8.34
N THR A 138 9.35 -7.67 8.97
CA THR A 138 10.29 -7.65 10.08
C THR A 138 9.72 -8.48 11.23
N PRO A 139 10.49 -9.43 11.79
CA PRO A 139 10.04 -10.15 12.97
C PRO A 139 9.69 -9.19 14.09
N ARG A 140 8.57 -9.46 14.76
CA ARG A 140 8.06 -8.58 15.81
C ARG A 140 9.08 -8.32 16.91
N ARG A 141 9.94 -9.30 17.21
CA ARG A 141 10.97 -9.17 18.23
C ARG A 141 12.02 -8.08 17.92
N LEU A 142 12.14 -7.69 16.66
CA LEU A 142 13.07 -6.66 16.23
C LEU A 142 12.46 -5.27 16.20
N LEU A 143 11.20 -5.15 16.60
CA LEU A 143 10.49 -3.88 16.64
C LEU A 143 10.30 -3.43 18.07
N PRO A 144 10.22 -2.11 18.31
CA PRO A 144 9.82 -1.60 19.62
C PRO A 144 8.45 -2.12 20.01
N PRO A 145 8.11 -2.17 21.31
CA PRO A 145 6.78 -2.57 21.75
C PRO A 145 5.69 -1.75 21.04
N HIS A 146 4.60 -2.42 20.68
CA HIS A 146 3.45 -1.81 20.01
C HIS A 146 3.70 -1.35 18.58
N GLN A 147 4.87 -1.62 18.00
CA GLN A 147 5.13 -1.35 16.60
C GLN A 147 4.63 -2.52 15.74
N ARG A 148 4.20 -2.21 14.52
CA ARG A 148 3.76 -3.21 13.55
C ARG A 148 4.74 -3.30 12.41
N SER A 149 4.94 -4.51 11.87
CA SER A 149 5.73 -4.69 10.66
C SER A 149 4.88 -4.61 9.40
N PHE A 150 3.56 -4.78 9.52
CA PHE A 150 2.64 -4.62 8.39
C PHE A 150 1.24 -4.33 8.90
N ALA A 151 0.40 -3.82 8.01
CA ALA A 151 -1.02 -3.63 8.27
C ALA A 151 -1.81 -3.60 6.96
N CYS A 152 -3.08 -3.94 7.07
CA CYS A 152 -4.04 -3.89 5.98
C CYS A 152 -5.25 -3.07 6.41
N SER A 153 -5.76 -2.22 5.51
CA SER A 153 -7.00 -1.50 5.75
C SER A 153 -8.17 -2.46 5.79
N LYS A 154 -9.23 -2.03 6.42
CA LYS A 154 -10.52 -2.72 6.33
C LYS A 154 -11.37 -2.05 5.26
N LEU A 155 -12.13 -2.86 4.54
CA LEU A 155 -13.10 -2.36 3.59
C LEU A 155 -14.48 -2.39 4.26
N TYR A 156 -15.09 -1.23 4.33
CA TYR A 156 -16.42 -1.05 4.91
C TYR A 156 -17.48 -0.88 3.83
#